data_79056bfc9ecde1f34d65b40185bd8e1d
#
_entry.id   79056bfc9ecde1f34d65b40185bd8e1d
#
_cell.length_a   1.000
_cell.length_b   1.000
_cell.length_c   1.000
_cell.angle_alpha   90.00
_cell.angle_beta   90.00
_cell.angle_gamma   90.00
#
_symmetry.space_group_name_H-M   'P 1'
#
loop_
_entity.id
_entity.type
_entity.pdbx_description
1 polymer ?
#
loop_
_entity_poly.entity_id
_entity_poly.type
_entity_poly.pdbx_seq_one_letter_code
_entity_poly.pdbx_strand_id
1 'polypeptide(L)'
;MTTPVSVSFNEAHTRAAFTLFHEKGNIITADMVDALGMALQGLSSNPALKLVTLEGAGADFSFGASIPEHTRERIAEVLPALHRLIDELLDLPAVTAAVVRGRCFGGGFELALACDFIFAADDAVFGLPEIALGVFPPAASALLPLRIGASRAARAILTGEPMSAAEWHGAGLVTLLAPEGVLAEAVETWFATHLAPRSAAALRHAAAASRMELSARVRETLPALERLYLDDLMRTHDAAEGVAAFMERRPPTWTNR
;
A
#
# COMPACT_ATOMS: atom_id res chain seq x y z
N MET A 1 19.95 5.07 -14.93
CA MET A 1 19.23 4.63 -13.72
C MET A 1 17.77 4.54 -14.11
N THR A 2 17.12 3.41 -13.88
CA THR A 2 15.68 3.26 -14.10
C THR A 2 14.97 4.02 -12.99
N THR A 3 13.99 4.86 -13.35
CA THR A 3 13.17 5.58 -12.37
C THR A 3 12.33 4.59 -11.56
N PRO A 4 12.29 4.70 -10.21
CA PRO A 4 11.53 3.75 -9.36
C PRO A 4 10.02 3.81 -9.60
N VAL A 5 9.52 4.89 -10.20
CA VAL A 5 8.11 5.05 -10.56
C VAL A 5 8.00 5.60 -11.97
N SER A 6 7.16 5.00 -12.80
CA SER A 6 6.76 5.57 -14.08
C SER A 6 5.28 5.92 -14.06
N VAL A 7 4.90 6.98 -14.78
CA VAL A 7 3.51 7.43 -14.89
C VAL A 7 3.11 7.43 -16.35
N SER A 8 2.00 6.79 -16.66
CA SER A 8 1.38 6.81 -17.99
C SER A 8 -0.06 7.29 -17.91
N PHE A 9 -0.55 7.88 -18.99
CA PHE A 9 -1.94 8.37 -19.08
C PHE A 9 -2.64 7.67 -20.24
N ASN A 10 -3.96 7.50 -20.09
CA ASN A 10 -4.79 7.17 -21.25
C ASN A 10 -4.89 8.38 -22.20
N GLU A 11 -5.35 8.16 -23.45
CA GLU A 11 -5.44 9.21 -24.49
C GLU A 11 -6.21 10.47 -24.03
N ALA A 12 -7.26 10.28 -23.24
CA ALA A 12 -8.10 11.38 -22.74
C ALA A 12 -7.51 12.07 -21.49
N HIS A 13 -6.35 11.64 -20.98
CA HIS A 13 -5.74 12.10 -19.73
C HIS A 13 -6.68 12.07 -18.51
N THR A 14 -7.66 11.17 -18.51
CA THR A 14 -8.63 10.98 -17.42
C THR A 14 -8.26 9.87 -16.46
N ARG A 15 -7.28 9.04 -16.83
CA ARG A 15 -6.69 7.99 -15.99
C ARG A 15 -5.16 8.09 -16.04
N ALA A 16 -4.53 7.99 -14.86
CA ALA A 16 -3.08 7.85 -14.71
C ALA A 16 -2.77 6.49 -14.11
N ALA A 17 -1.79 5.78 -14.66
CA ALA A 17 -1.26 4.54 -14.10
C ALA A 17 0.17 4.76 -13.60
N PHE A 18 0.42 4.46 -12.34
CA PHE A 18 1.69 4.52 -11.66
C PHE A 18 2.25 3.12 -11.55
N THR A 19 3.36 2.86 -12.21
CA THR A 19 4.02 1.56 -12.17
C THR A 19 5.25 1.65 -11.26
N LEU A 20 5.24 0.88 -10.19
CA LEU A 20 6.34 0.74 -9.24
C LEU A 20 7.39 -0.19 -9.85
N PHE A 21 8.66 0.19 -9.77
CA PHE A 21 9.74 -0.64 -10.27
C PHE A 21 10.90 -0.72 -9.30
N HIS A 22 11.22 -1.93 -8.88
CA HIS A 22 12.47 -2.29 -8.22
C HIS A 22 12.83 -3.74 -8.59
N GLU A 23 14.10 -4.00 -8.92
CA GLU A 23 14.59 -5.28 -9.46
C GLU A 23 14.22 -6.51 -8.61
N LYS A 24 14.03 -6.34 -7.31
CA LYS A 24 13.72 -7.42 -6.37
C LYS A 24 12.25 -7.43 -5.94
N GLY A 25 11.32 -7.30 -6.88
CA GLY A 25 9.89 -7.39 -6.57
C GLY A 25 9.31 -6.10 -6.00
N ASN A 26 9.65 -4.97 -6.62
CA ASN A 26 9.08 -3.66 -6.35
C ASN A 26 9.14 -3.27 -4.86
N ILE A 27 10.33 -3.46 -4.25
CA ILE A 27 10.60 -3.09 -2.86
C ILE A 27 10.37 -1.59 -2.69
N ILE A 28 9.61 -1.22 -1.68
CA ILE A 28 9.37 0.17 -1.29
C ILE A 28 10.61 0.68 -0.53
N THR A 29 11.44 1.44 -1.24
CA THR A 29 12.62 2.13 -0.71
C THR A 29 12.29 3.60 -0.46
N ALA A 30 13.16 4.31 0.26
CA ALA A 30 13.06 5.76 0.43
C ALA A 30 12.96 6.48 -0.93
N ASP A 31 13.79 6.09 -1.90
CA ASP A 31 13.77 6.67 -3.27
C ASP A 31 12.42 6.43 -3.98
N MET A 32 11.78 5.28 -3.76
CA MET A 32 10.46 5.00 -4.32
C MET A 32 9.37 5.82 -3.64
N VAL A 33 9.45 6.01 -2.34
CA VAL A 33 8.52 6.88 -1.58
C VAL A 33 8.60 8.31 -2.10
N ASP A 34 9.80 8.86 -2.25
CA ASP A 34 10.03 10.21 -2.78
C ASP A 34 9.53 10.35 -4.22
N ALA A 35 9.84 9.36 -5.08
CA ALA A 35 9.39 9.36 -6.47
C ALA A 35 7.87 9.30 -6.60
N LEU A 36 7.18 8.50 -5.76
CA LEU A 36 5.72 8.46 -5.71
C LEU A 36 5.14 9.79 -5.26
N GLY A 37 5.65 10.39 -4.19
CA GLY A 37 5.20 11.70 -3.69
C GLY A 37 5.32 12.79 -4.76
N MET A 38 6.48 12.89 -5.44
CA MET A 38 6.67 13.82 -6.55
C MET A 38 5.68 13.58 -7.71
N ALA A 39 5.44 12.31 -8.04
CA ALA A 39 4.53 11.95 -9.12
C ALA A 39 3.07 12.27 -8.77
N LEU A 40 2.64 12.06 -7.51
CA LEU A 40 1.31 12.43 -7.04
C LEU A 40 1.08 13.94 -7.07
N GLN A 41 2.07 14.73 -6.63
CA GLN A 41 2.01 16.19 -6.68
C GLN A 41 1.86 16.72 -8.12
N GLY A 42 2.50 16.06 -9.09
CA GLY A 42 2.37 16.37 -10.53
C GLY A 42 0.94 16.21 -11.09
N LEU A 43 0.07 15.43 -10.43
CA LEU A 43 -1.31 15.23 -10.86
C LEU A 43 -2.27 16.36 -10.47
N SER A 44 -1.91 17.18 -9.50
CA SER A 44 -2.79 18.22 -8.91
C SER A 44 -3.32 19.24 -9.92
N SER A 45 -2.62 19.41 -11.03
CA SER A 45 -2.97 20.35 -12.12
C SER A 45 -3.94 19.77 -13.16
N ASN A 46 -4.30 18.48 -13.08
CA ASN A 46 -5.19 17.84 -14.06
C ASN A 46 -6.66 17.77 -13.56
N PRO A 47 -7.53 18.74 -13.93
CA PRO A 47 -8.91 18.74 -13.44
C PRO A 47 -9.79 17.65 -14.08
N ALA A 48 -9.33 17.02 -15.17
CA ALA A 48 -10.04 15.95 -15.87
C ALA A 48 -9.76 14.56 -15.29
N LEU A 49 -8.80 14.44 -14.38
CA LEU A 49 -8.39 13.16 -13.80
C LEU A 49 -9.53 12.54 -12.98
N LYS A 50 -9.82 11.29 -13.24
CA LYS A 50 -10.89 10.51 -12.61
C LYS A 50 -10.36 9.33 -11.81
N LEU A 51 -9.29 8.67 -12.29
CA LEU A 51 -8.72 7.48 -11.68
C LEU A 51 -7.19 7.54 -11.70
N VAL A 52 -6.59 7.20 -10.57
CA VAL A 52 -5.16 6.88 -10.43
C VAL A 52 -5.02 5.43 -10.04
N THR A 53 -4.25 4.65 -10.80
CA THR A 53 -3.93 3.27 -10.44
C THR A 53 -2.48 3.15 -9.98
N LEU A 54 -2.23 2.36 -8.93
CA LEU A 54 -0.91 1.89 -8.53
C LEU A 54 -0.77 0.43 -8.95
N GLU A 55 0.33 0.07 -9.60
CA GLU A 55 0.62 -1.30 -10.01
C GLU A 55 2.12 -1.59 -9.94
N GLY A 56 2.48 -2.85 -9.73
CA GLY A 56 3.86 -3.30 -9.77
C GLY A 56 4.31 -3.67 -11.19
N ALA A 57 5.56 -3.35 -11.54
CA ALA A 57 6.18 -3.87 -12.73
C ALA A 57 6.43 -5.39 -12.62
N GLY A 58 6.23 -6.12 -13.70
CA GLY A 58 6.43 -7.58 -13.73
C GLY A 58 5.31 -8.37 -13.05
N ALA A 59 5.67 -9.45 -12.38
CA ALA A 59 4.70 -10.43 -11.88
C ALA A 59 4.09 -10.07 -10.52
N ASP A 60 4.75 -9.24 -9.73
CA ASP A 60 4.34 -8.94 -8.35
C ASP A 60 3.97 -7.46 -8.18
N PHE A 61 3.07 -7.17 -7.25
CA PHE A 61 2.76 -5.80 -6.87
C PHE A 61 3.92 -5.18 -6.08
N SER A 62 4.23 -5.74 -4.91
CA SER A 62 5.40 -5.35 -4.09
C SER A 62 5.66 -6.38 -3.00
N PHE A 63 6.94 -6.63 -2.70
CA PHE A 63 7.36 -7.47 -1.56
C PHE A 63 7.42 -6.70 -0.23
N GLY A 64 7.03 -5.43 -0.22
CA GLY A 64 7.02 -4.60 0.97
C GLY A 64 8.21 -3.64 1.07
N ALA A 65 8.37 -3.09 2.27
CA ALA A 65 9.41 -2.10 2.53
C ALA A 65 10.82 -2.71 2.56
N SER A 66 11.81 -1.88 2.28
CA SER A 66 13.22 -2.25 2.27
C SER A 66 13.71 -2.63 3.68
N ILE A 67 13.95 -3.93 3.93
CA ILE A 67 14.45 -4.38 5.23
C ILE A 67 15.82 -3.78 5.59
N PRO A 68 16.79 -3.58 4.65
CA PRO A 68 18.02 -2.86 4.96
C PRO A 68 17.81 -1.43 5.47
N GLU A 69 16.66 -0.81 5.21
CA GLU A 69 16.30 0.51 5.70
C GLU A 69 15.57 0.46 7.07
N HIS A 70 15.34 -0.74 7.63
CA HIS A 70 14.74 -0.92 8.96
C HIS A 70 15.77 -0.91 10.09
N THR A 71 17.00 -0.41 9.87
CA THR A 71 17.86 -0.09 10.98
C THR A 71 17.27 1.05 11.80
N ARG A 72 17.56 1.10 13.09
CA ARG A 72 16.99 2.08 14.01
C ARG A 72 17.20 3.53 13.55
N GLU A 73 18.35 3.81 12.94
CA GLU A 73 18.70 5.14 12.44
C GLU A 73 17.90 5.51 11.20
N ARG A 74 17.83 4.60 10.23
CA ARG A 74 17.19 4.89 8.94
C ARG A 74 15.68 4.85 9.02
N ILE A 75 15.10 3.92 9.79
CA ILE A 75 13.64 3.78 9.89
C ILE A 75 12.98 5.02 10.48
N ALA A 76 13.70 5.77 11.33
CA ALA A 76 13.23 7.03 11.89
C ALA A 76 12.98 8.12 10.82
N GLU A 77 13.55 7.99 9.63
CA GLU A 77 13.32 8.89 8.50
C GLU A 77 12.35 8.27 7.49
N VAL A 78 12.53 6.99 7.17
CA VAL A 78 11.79 6.29 6.10
C VAL A 78 10.33 6.05 6.49
N LEU A 79 10.06 5.63 7.73
CA LEU A 79 8.69 5.34 8.17
C LEU A 79 7.79 6.59 8.15
N PRO A 80 8.19 7.75 8.71
CA PRO A 80 7.40 8.96 8.58
C PRO A 80 7.22 9.44 7.14
N ALA A 81 8.18 9.18 6.25
CA ALA A 81 8.04 9.51 4.84
C ALA A 81 6.96 8.65 4.16
N LEU A 82 6.94 7.34 4.42
CA LEU A 82 5.88 6.44 3.94
C LEU A 82 4.50 6.86 4.49
N HIS A 83 4.41 7.23 5.76
CA HIS A 83 3.15 7.68 6.36
C HIS A 83 2.64 8.98 5.73
N ARG A 84 3.52 9.93 5.41
CA ARG A 84 3.14 11.13 4.65
C ARG A 84 2.63 10.79 3.26
N LEU A 85 3.29 9.86 2.56
CA LEU A 85 2.84 9.39 1.25
C LEU A 85 1.45 8.76 1.30
N ILE A 86 1.14 7.97 2.35
CA ILE A 86 -0.18 7.41 2.58
C ILE A 86 -1.22 8.54 2.77
N ASP A 87 -0.88 9.58 3.52
CA ASP A 87 -1.74 10.74 3.74
C ASP A 87 -1.99 11.51 2.42
N GLU A 88 -0.95 11.68 1.59
CA GLU A 88 -1.06 12.27 0.25
C GLU A 88 -1.97 11.45 -0.68
N LEU A 89 -1.91 10.11 -0.61
CA LEU A 89 -2.82 9.22 -1.36
C LEU A 89 -4.27 9.38 -0.90
N LEU A 90 -4.50 9.48 0.41
CA LEU A 90 -5.84 9.70 0.98
C LEU A 90 -6.42 11.07 0.60
N ASP A 91 -5.58 12.08 0.39
CA ASP A 91 -5.97 13.43 -0.02
C ASP A 91 -6.06 13.63 -1.53
N LEU A 92 -5.63 12.64 -2.33
CA LEU A 92 -5.58 12.79 -3.78
C LEU A 92 -6.95 13.16 -4.35
N PRO A 93 -7.08 14.24 -5.15
CA PRO A 93 -8.36 14.69 -5.70
C PRO A 93 -8.79 13.87 -6.93
N ALA A 94 -8.71 12.57 -6.85
CA ALA A 94 -9.15 11.59 -7.84
C ALA A 94 -9.48 10.27 -7.13
N VAL A 95 -10.23 9.40 -7.77
CA VAL A 95 -10.41 8.02 -7.30
C VAL A 95 -9.09 7.27 -7.43
N THR A 96 -8.77 6.44 -6.45
CA THR A 96 -7.52 5.65 -6.43
C THR A 96 -7.80 4.15 -6.43
N ALA A 97 -6.96 3.37 -7.10
CA ALA A 97 -7.04 1.92 -7.06
C ALA A 97 -5.65 1.27 -7.08
N ALA A 98 -5.45 0.22 -6.30
CA ALA A 98 -4.32 -0.69 -6.44
C ALA A 98 -4.70 -1.81 -7.41
N VAL A 99 -3.84 -2.10 -8.40
CA VAL A 99 -4.00 -3.21 -9.35
C VAL A 99 -2.94 -4.26 -9.00
N VAL A 100 -3.38 -5.32 -8.33
CA VAL A 100 -2.50 -6.27 -7.66
C VAL A 100 -2.40 -7.57 -8.45
N ARG A 101 -1.18 -7.92 -8.84
CA ARG A 101 -0.79 -9.24 -9.34
C ARG A 101 0.22 -9.85 -8.39
N GLY A 102 0.29 -11.18 -8.36
CA GLY A 102 1.25 -11.91 -7.53
C GLY A 102 1.23 -11.48 -6.07
N ARG A 103 2.38 -11.11 -5.53
CA ARG A 103 2.54 -10.79 -4.11
C ARG A 103 2.37 -9.30 -3.81
N CYS A 104 1.61 -9.02 -2.76
CA CYS A 104 1.37 -7.69 -2.20
C CYS A 104 1.59 -7.75 -0.69
N PHE A 105 2.80 -7.44 -0.24
CA PHE A 105 3.23 -7.65 1.14
C PHE A 105 3.66 -6.37 1.84
N GLY A 106 3.49 -6.32 3.16
CA GLY A 106 3.98 -5.29 4.05
C GLY A 106 3.66 -3.87 3.58
N GLY A 107 4.66 -3.00 3.47
CA GLY A 107 4.51 -1.63 2.98
C GLY A 107 3.84 -1.51 1.62
N GLY A 108 3.98 -2.52 0.73
CA GLY A 108 3.23 -2.57 -0.52
C GLY A 108 1.74 -2.78 -0.28
N PHE A 109 1.37 -3.64 0.66
CA PHE A 109 -0.03 -3.81 1.05
C PHE A 109 -0.56 -2.57 1.78
N GLU A 110 0.25 -1.88 2.57
CA GLU A 110 -0.11 -0.60 3.21
C GLU A 110 -0.46 0.48 2.17
N LEU A 111 0.31 0.59 1.07
CA LEU A 111 -0.03 1.47 -0.06
C LEU A 111 -1.34 1.06 -0.73
N ALA A 112 -1.56 -0.24 -0.96
CA ALA A 112 -2.82 -0.73 -1.53
C ALA A 112 -4.01 -0.43 -0.61
N LEU A 113 -3.85 -0.53 0.71
CA LEU A 113 -4.86 -0.17 1.70
C LEU A 113 -5.21 1.33 1.72
N ALA A 114 -4.33 2.20 1.27
CA ALA A 114 -4.61 3.63 1.16
C ALA A 114 -5.46 3.99 -0.08
N CYS A 115 -5.59 3.08 -1.05
CA CYS A 115 -6.44 3.28 -2.23
C CYS A 115 -7.93 3.06 -1.94
N ASP A 116 -8.83 3.70 -2.72
CA ASP A 116 -10.28 3.47 -2.60
C ASP A 116 -10.66 2.05 -2.94
N PHE A 117 -10.05 1.51 -4.01
CA PHE A 117 -10.32 0.18 -4.53
C PHE A 117 -9.06 -0.67 -4.59
N ILE A 118 -9.25 -1.97 -4.45
CA ILE A 118 -8.22 -2.98 -4.77
C ILE A 118 -8.81 -3.88 -5.85
N PHE A 119 -8.15 -3.95 -6.99
CA PHE A 119 -8.41 -4.87 -8.08
C PHE A 119 -7.30 -5.91 -8.10
N ALA A 120 -7.63 -7.18 -8.08
CA ALA A 120 -6.62 -8.22 -7.91
C ALA A 120 -6.76 -9.34 -8.94
N ALA A 121 -5.62 -9.90 -9.32
CA ALA A 121 -5.59 -11.21 -9.95
C ALA A 121 -6.09 -12.27 -8.96
N ASP A 122 -6.76 -13.30 -9.47
CA ASP A 122 -7.37 -14.36 -8.64
C ASP A 122 -6.33 -15.24 -7.93
N ASP A 123 -5.10 -15.28 -8.45
CA ASP A 123 -3.93 -15.93 -7.86
C ASP A 123 -3.08 -15.03 -6.96
N ALA A 124 -3.44 -13.75 -6.84
CA ALA A 124 -2.70 -12.81 -6.00
C ALA A 124 -2.78 -13.15 -4.51
N VAL A 125 -1.68 -12.86 -3.80
CA VAL A 125 -1.53 -13.14 -2.38
C VAL A 125 -1.13 -11.86 -1.64
N PHE A 126 -1.83 -11.59 -0.54
CA PHE A 126 -1.57 -10.44 0.31
C PHE A 126 -1.11 -10.87 1.70
N GLY A 127 -0.22 -10.13 2.32
CA GLY A 127 0.24 -10.45 3.66
C GLY A 127 0.90 -9.29 4.38
N LEU A 128 0.91 -9.38 5.70
CA LEU A 128 1.59 -8.45 6.62
C LEU A 128 2.60 -9.25 7.47
N PRO A 129 3.75 -9.66 6.88
CA PRO A 129 4.68 -10.58 7.51
C PRO A 129 5.58 -9.94 8.57
N GLU A 130 5.37 -8.67 8.91
CA GLU A 130 6.21 -7.86 9.80
C GLU A 130 6.43 -8.51 11.16
N ILE A 131 5.44 -9.22 11.69
CA ILE A 131 5.55 -9.90 12.99
C ILE A 131 6.66 -10.96 13.01
N ALA A 132 6.93 -11.58 11.86
CA ALA A 132 8.03 -12.54 11.74
C ALA A 132 9.44 -11.86 11.84
N LEU A 133 9.48 -10.54 11.68
CA LEU A 133 10.67 -9.72 11.86
C LEU A 133 10.73 -9.05 13.24
N GLY A 134 9.82 -9.42 14.15
CA GLY A 134 9.73 -8.78 15.47
C GLY A 134 9.21 -7.35 15.45
N VAL A 135 8.52 -6.94 14.36
CA VAL A 135 7.92 -5.61 14.21
C VAL A 135 6.46 -5.73 13.79
N PHE A 136 5.74 -4.60 13.62
CA PHE A 136 4.36 -4.58 13.13
C PHE A 136 4.19 -3.56 12.01
N PRO A 137 3.16 -3.66 11.15
CA PRO A 137 2.87 -2.71 10.07
C PRO A 137 2.04 -1.52 10.58
N PRO A 138 2.61 -0.32 10.83
CA PRO A 138 1.88 0.77 11.47
C PRO A 138 0.72 1.31 10.63
N ALA A 139 0.92 1.52 9.33
CA ALA A 139 -0.13 2.05 8.47
C ALA A 139 -1.25 1.01 8.26
N ALA A 140 -0.92 -0.27 8.09
CA ALA A 140 -1.94 -1.31 8.05
C ALA A 140 -2.70 -1.43 9.38
N SER A 141 -2.04 -1.21 10.52
CA SER A 141 -2.68 -1.20 11.84
C SER A 141 -3.69 -0.06 11.99
N ALA A 142 -3.47 1.08 11.31
CA ALA A 142 -4.44 2.17 11.26
C ALA A 142 -5.56 1.94 10.22
N LEU A 143 -5.23 1.44 9.04
CA LEU A 143 -6.14 1.34 7.89
C LEU A 143 -7.03 0.09 7.92
N LEU A 144 -6.42 -1.08 8.16
CA LEU A 144 -7.09 -2.37 7.95
C LEU A 144 -8.31 -2.59 8.86
N PRO A 145 -8.27 -2.23 10.17
CA PRO A 145 -9.43 -2.37 11.04
C PRO A 145 -10.65 -1.57 10.57
N LEU A 146 -10.43 -0.42 9.93
CA LEU A 146 -11.50 0.43 9.41
C LEU A 146 -12.12 -0.13 8.12
N ARG A 147 -11.35 -0.94 7.36
CA ARG A 147 -11.80 -1.51 6.09
C ARG A 147 -12.53 -2.85 6.25
N ILE A 148 -12.08 -3.72 7.16
CA ILE A 148 -12.58 -5.10 7.27
C ILE A 148 -13.02 -5.50 8.68
N GLY A 149 -12.95 -4.56 9.62
CA GLY A 149 -13.26 -4.79 11.05
C GLY A 149 -12.07 -5.32 11.85
N ALA A 150 -12.09 -5.02 13.14
CA ALA A 150 -10.95 -5.22 14.04
C ALA A 150 -10.49 -6.69 14.16
N SER A 151 -11.40 -7.63 14.21
CA SER A 151 -11.05 -9.06 14.41
C SER A 151 -10.29 -9.64 13.22
N ARG A 152 -10.70 -9.31 11.98
CA ARG A 152 -10.01 -9.77 10.78
C ARG A 152 -8.64 -9.10 10.62
N ALA A 153 -8.59 -7.80 10.91
CA ALA A 153 -7.34 -7.05 10.90
C ALA A 153 -6.34 -7.60 11.93
N ALA A 154 -6.80 -7.88 13.15
CA ALA A 154 -5.95 -8.47 14.20
C ALA A 154 -5.37 -9.83 13.76
N ARG A 155 -6.17 -10.70 13.12
CA ARG A 155 -5.64 -11.96 12.57
C ARG A 155 -4.51 -11.68 11.59
N ALA A 156 -4.72 -10.86 10.58
CA ALA A 156 -3.71 -10.59 9.55
C ALA A 156 -2.42 -9.99 10.14
N ILE A 157 -2.55 -9.03 11.06
CA ILE A 157 -1.40 -8.31 11.65
C ILE A 157 -0.63 -9.19 12.64
N LEU A 158 -1.34 -9.95 13.50
CA LEU A 158 -0.71 -10.68 14.59
C LEU A 158 -0.18 -12.05 14.17
N THR A 159 -0.74 -12.67 13.15
CA THR A 159 -0.25 -13.95 12.63
C THR A 159 0.75 -13.79 11.51
N GLY A 160 0.65 -12.71 10.73
CA GLY A 160 1.46 -12.51 9.53
C GLY A 160 1.14 -13.49 8.41
N GLU A 161 0.08 -14.32 8.55
CA GLU A 161 -0.30 -15.32 7.56
C GLU A 161 -0.72 -14.65 6.24
N PRO A 162 -0.12 -15.05 5.10
CA PRO A 162 -0.60 -14.61 3.80
C PRO A 162 -2.01 -15.13 3.53
N MET A 163 -2.84 -14.29 2.91
CA MET A 163 -4.20 -14.65 2.50
C MET A 163 -4.36 -14.42 1.00
N SER A 164 -5.16 -15.25 0.35
CA SER A 164 -5.47 -15.16 -1.08
C SER A 164 -6.34 -13.95 -1.41
N ALA A 165 -6.26 -13.48 -2.66
CA ALA A 165 -7.16 -12.44 -3.16
C ALA A 165 -8.63 -12.80 -3.01
N ALA A 166 -8.99 -14.09 -3.14
CA ALA A 166 -10.36 -14.57 -2.95
C ALA A 166 -10.84 -14.43 -1.50
N GLU A 167 -9.98 -14.69 -0.50
CA GLU A 167 -10.31 -14.48 0.92
C GLU A 167 -10.52 -12.98 1.21
N TRP A 168 -9.67 -12.10 0.66
CA TRP A 168 -9.83 -10.65 0.79
C TRP A 168 -11.06 -10.12 0.05
N HIS A 169 -11.42 -10.72 -1.09
CA HIS A 169 -12.66 -10.41 -1.79
C HIS A 169 -13.88 -10.80 -0.93
N GLY A 170 -13.87 -12.00 -0.36
CA GLY A 170 -14.90 -12.45 0.59
C GLY A 170 -14.97 -11.61 1.87
N ALA A 171 -13.89 -10.94 2.24
CA ALA A 171 -13.84 -9.99 3.36
C ALA A 171 -14.33 -8.58 2.96
N GLY A 172 -14.59 -8.31 1.68
CA GLY A 172 -15.03 -7.01 1.17
C GLY A 172 -13.89 -6.01 0.91
N LEU A 173 -12.63 -6.43 0.99
CA LEU A 173 -11.47 -5.56 0.74
C LEU A 173 -11.12 -5.45 -0.75
N VAL A 174 -11.05 -6.59 -1.45
CA VAL A 174 -10.82 -6.65 -2.90
C VAL A 174 -12.14 -6.41 -3.61
N THR A 175 -12.20 -5.39 -4.44
CA THR A 175 -13.43 -4.95 -5.15
C THR A 175 -13.64 -5.72 -6.45
N LEU A 176 -12.55 -5.98 -7.18
CA LEU A 176 -12.56 -6.70 -8.45
C LEU A 176 -11.58 -7.85 -8.38
N LEU A 177 -12.05 -9.05 -8.74
CA LEU A 177 -11.25 -10.26 -8.87
C LEU A 177 -11.36 -10.76 -10.31
N ALA A 178 -10.22 -10.98 -10.97
CA ALA A 178 -10.17 -11.48 -12.35
C ALA A 178 -8.95 -12.38 -12.56
N PRO A 179 -8.97 -13.33 -13.52
CA PRO A 179 -7.77 -14.05 -13.89
C PRO A 179 -6.62 -13.09 -14.26
N GLU A 180 -5.37 -13.44 -13.90
CA GLU A 180 -4.19 -12.58 -14.12
C GLU A 180 -4.12 -12.07 -15.56
N GLY A 181 -4.27 -12.95 -16.53
CA GLY A 181 -4.12 -12.63 -17.96
C GLY A 181 -5.15 -11.64 -18.51
N VAL A 182 -6.25 -11.39 -17.80
CA VAL A 182 -7.32 -10.44 -18.22
C VAL A 182 -7.55 -9.32 -17.21
N LEU A 183 -6.77 -9.26 -16.12
CA LEU A 183 -6.95 -8.24 -15.08
C LEU A 183 -6.88 -6.81 -15.64
N ALA A 184 -5.92 -6.53 -16.51
CA ALA A 184 -5.77 -5.19 -17.10
C ALA A 184 -7.02 -4.80 -17.92
N GLU A 185 -7.57 -5.73 -18.72
CA GLU A 185 -8.80 -5.51 -19.49
C GLU A 185 -10.01 -5.34 -18.56
N ALA A 186 -10.09 -6.13 -17.49
CA ALA A 186 -11.14 -6.04 -16.50
C ALA A 186 -11.13 -4.67 -15.79
N VAL A 187 -9.96 -4.14 -15.43
CA VAL A 187 -9.80 -2.80 -14.85
C VAL A 187 -10.21 -1.72 -15.84
N GLU A 188 -9.83 -1.84 -17.12
CA GLU A 188 -10.22 -0.88 -18.16
C GLU A 188 -11.73 -0.88 -18.38
N THR A 189 -12.33 -2.07 -18.46
CA THR A 189 -13.79 -2.24 -18.57
C THR A 189 -14.52 -1.65 -17.37
N TRP A 190 -14.00 -1.88 -16.17
CA TRP A 190 -14.56 -1.31 -14.95
C TRP A 190 -14.49 0.22 -14.96
N PHE A 191 -13.35 0.79 -15.34
CA PHE A 191 -13.19 2.24 -15.48
C PHE A 191 -14.15 2.82 -16.52
N ALA A 192 -14.23 2.22 -17.72
CA ALA A 192 -15.09 2.66 -18.80
C ALA A 192 -16.57 2.65 -18.39
N THR A 193 -16.98 1.67 -17.59
CA THR A 193 -18.36 1.50 -17.13
C THR A 193 -18.71 2.45 -15.99
N HIS A 194 -17.84 2.57 -14.99
CA HIS A 194 -18.21 3.20 -13.73
C HIS A 194 -17.72 4.64 -13.57
N LEU A 195 -16.54 5.00 -14.08
CA LEU A 195 -15.94 6.31 -13.86
C LEU A 195 -15.87 7.18 -15.12
N ALA A 196 -15.54 6.61 -16.26
CA ALA A 196 -15.36 7.37 -17.50
C ALA A 196 -16.58 8.24 -17.87
N PRO A 197 -17.84 7.76 -17.75
CA PRO A 197 -19.03 8.57 -18.09
C PRO A 197 -19.40 9.60 -16.99
N ARG A 198 -18.65 9.67 -15.87
CA ARG A 198 -18.98 10.56 -14.75
C ARG A 198 -18.22 11.88 -14.83
N SER A 199 -18.74 12.92 -14.17
CA SER A 199 -18.03 14.18 -14.00
C SER A 199 -16.80 14.01 -13.11
N ALA A 200 -15.63 14.43 -13.58
CA ALA A 200 -14.40 14.39 -12.77
C ALA A 200 -14.53 15.25 -11.49
N ALA A 201 -15.20 16.41 -11.57
CA ALA A 201 -15.47 17.23 -10.39
C ALA A 201 -16.35 16.51 -9.37
N ALA A 202 -17.42 15.84 -9.81
CA ALA A 202 -18.30 15.07 -8.92
C ALA A 202 -17.55 13.88 -8.29
N LEU A 203 -16.74 13.14 -9.05
CA LEU A 203 -15.93 12.03 -8.54
C LEU A 203 -14.93 12.50 -7.48
N ARG A 204 -14.27 13.65 -7.70
CA ARG A 204 -13.34 14.25 -6.73
C ARG A 204 -14.00 14.51 -5.39
N HIS A 205 -15.17 15.14 -5.39
CA HIS A 205 -15.90 15.42 -4.15
C HIS A 205 -16.47 14.15 -3.51
N ALA A 206 -16.94 13.20 -4.31
CA ALA A 206 -17.41 11.91 -3.80
C ALA A 206 -16.28 11.09 -3.17
N ALA A 207 -15.09 11.03 -3.79
CA ALA A 207 -13.92 10.38 -3.23
C ALA A 207 -13.49 11.03 -1.90
N ALA A 208 -13.40 12.36 -1.84
CA ALA A 208 -13.10 13.07 -0.61
C ALA A 208 -14.14 12.79 0.50
N ALA A 209 -15.42 12.78 0.16
CA ALA A 209 -16.50 12.49 1.11
C ALA A 209 -16.44 11.03 1.61
N SER A 210 -16.18 10.07 0.71
CA SER A 210 -16.09 8.64 1.08
C SER A 210 -14.89 8.33 1.98
N ARG A 211 -13.79 9.08 1.84
CA ARG A 211 -12.57 8.92 2.65
C ARG A 211 -12.60 9.68 3.98
N MET A 212 -13.56 10.58 4.18
CA MET A 212 -13.55 11.55 5.29
C MET A 212 -13.35 10.89 6.66
N GLU A 213 -14.12 9.86 6.98
CA GLU A 213 -13.98 9.14 8.26
C GLU A 213 -12.67 8.35 8.31
N LEU A 214 -12.31 7.64 7.23
CA LEU A 214 -11.06 6.90 7.15
C LEU A 214 -9.85 7.81 7.36
N SER A 215 -9.77 8.92 6.62
CA SER A 215 -8.66 9.88 6.72
C SER A 215 -8.57 10.52 8.10
N ALA A 216 -9.71 10.90 8.69
CA ALA A 216 -9.74 11.46 10.04
C ALA A 216 -9.17 10.48 11.08
N ARG A 217 -9.61 9.22 11.03
CA ARG A 217 -9.14 8.19 11.95
C ARG A 217 -7.67 7.81 11.75
N VAL A 218 -7.22 7.73 10.49
CA VAL A 218 -5.81 7.46 10.20
C VAL A 218 -4.92 8.57 10.76
N ARG A 219 -5.27 9.84 10.53
CA ARG A 219 -4.53 11.00 11.04
C ARG A 219 -4.52 11.10 12.56
N GLU A 220 -5.57 10.64 13.22
CA GLU A 220 -5.62 10.55 14.68
C GLU A 220 -4.71 9.43 15.22
N THR A 221 -4.71 8.26 14.57
CA THR A 221 -4.12 7.03 15.08
C THR A 221 -2.67 6.84 14.65
N LEU A 222 -2.34 7.15 13.40
CA LEU A 222 -1.04 6.84 12.81
C LEU A 222 0.15 7.47 13.55
N PRO A 223 0.09 8.74 14.03
CA PRO A 223 1.18 9.31 14.81
C PRO A 223 1.45 8.61 16.14
N ALA A 224 0.42 8.00 16.75
CA ALA A 224 0.60 7.21 17.97
C ALA A 224 1.24 5.86 17.68
N LEU A 225 0.85 5.21 16.56
CA LEU A 225 1.46 3.96 16.09
C LEU A 225 2.92 4.17 15.67
N GLU A 226 3.22 5.29 15.04
CA GLU A 226 4.59 5.67 14.67
C GLU A 226 5.49 5.82 15.91
N ARG A 227 5.01 6.51 16.96
CA ARG A 227 5.72 6.59 18.23
C ARG A 227 5.89 5.23 18.89
N LEU A 228 4.84 4.41 18.95
CA LEU A 228 4.90 3.05 19.47
C LEU A 228 5.95 2.21 18.71
N TYR A 229 6.04 2.39 17.40
CA TYR A 229 7.05 1.70 16.58
C TYR A 229 8.45 2.23 16.85
N LEU A 230 8.68 3.54 16.73
CA LEU A 230 10.01 4.14 16.76
C LEU A 230 10.57 4.26 18.18
N ASP A 231 9.73 4.64 19.15
CA ASP A 231 10.18 4.95 20.52
C ASP A 231 10.18 3.74 21.45
N ASP A 232 9.26 2.80 21.24
CA ASP A 232 9.15 1.63 22.10
C ASP A 232 9.70 0.38 21.39
N LEU A 233 9.10 -0.05 20.28
CA LEU A 233 9.41 -1.32 19.64
C LEU A 233 10.85 -1.38 19.10
N MET A 234 11.29 -0.37 18.35
CA MET A 234 12.63 -0.32 17.76
C MET A 234 13.77 -0.19 18.79
N ARG A 235 13.44 -0.04 20.08
CA ARG A 235 14.41 -0.09 21.19
C ARG A 235 14.56 -1.49 21.77
N THR A 236 13.67 -2.42 21.41
CA THR A 236 13.77 -3.80 21.89
C THR A 236 14.93 -4.55 21.25
N HIS A 237 15.48 -5.51 21.97
CA HIS A 237 16.46 -6.44 21.42
C HIS A 237 15.87 -7.24 20.26
N ASP A 238 14.62 -7.66 20.40
CA ASP A 238 13.98 -8.58 19.45
C ASP A 238 13.68 -7.91 18.10
N ALA A 239 13.36 -6.61 18.05
CA ALA A 239 13.24 -5.90 16.80
C ALA A 239 14.57 -5.82 16.03
N ALA A 240 15.67 -5.54 16.73
CA ALA A 240 17.03 -5.55 16.15
C ALA A 240 17.44 -6.95 15.69
N GLU A 241 17.17 -7.98 16.50
CA GLU A 241 17.43 -9.38 16.16
C GLU A 241 16.65 -9.84 14.94
N GLY A 242 15.36 -9.52 14.84
CA GLY A 242 14.53 -9.93 13.70
C GLY A 242 15.03 -9.38 12.38
N VAL A 243 15.40 -8.10 12.33
CA VAL A 243 16.02 -7.46 11.17
C VAL A 243 17.36 -8.11 10.83
N ALA A 244 18.25 -8.32 11.83
CA ALA A 244 19.56 -8.95 11.64
C ALA A 244 19.42 -10.39 11.13
N ALA A 245 18.55 -11.19 11.74
CA ALA A 245 18.31 -12.58 11.37
C ALA A 245 17.83 -12.70 9.91
N PHE A 246 16.92 -11.81 9.49
CA PHE A 246 16.46 -11.74 8.10
C PHE A 246 17.62 -11.44 7.14
N MET A 247 18.43 -10.43 7.45
CA MET A 247 19.59 -10.04 6.61
C MET A 247 20.63 -11.16 6.48
N GLU A 248 20.83 -11.90 7.57
CA GLU A 248 21.75 -13.04 7.66
C GLU A 248 21.12 -14.36 7.17
N ARG A 249 19.85 -14.36 6.80
CA ARG A 249 19.09 -15.55 6.34
C ARG A 249 19.12 -16.70 7.35
N ARG A 250 18.97 -16.38 8.61
CA ARG A 250 18.88 -17.33 9.73
C ARG A 250 17.57 -17.17 10.51
N PRO A 251 17.12 -18.18 11.24
CA PRO A 251 16.02 -17.99 12.18
C PRO A 251 16.39 -16.98 13.28
N PRO A 252 15.44 -16.12 13.73
CA PRO A 252 15.66 -15.21 14.84
C PRO A 252 15.71 -15.98 16.18
N THR A 253 16.41 -15.40 17.15
CA THR A 253 16.47 -15.91 18.53
C THR A 253 15.87 -14.88 19.46
N TRP A 254 14.60 -15.08 19.81
CA TRP A 254 13.84 -14.15 20.64
C TRP A 254 14.26 -14.19 22.10
N THR A 255 14.47 -13.02 22.69
CA THR A 255 14.75 -12.85 24.13
C THR A 255 13.56 -12.27 24.91
N ASN A 256 12.50 -11.86 24.18
CA ASN A 256 11.27 -11.25 24.70
C ASN A 256 11.51 -9.92 25.46
N ARG A 257 12.45 -9.12 24.99
CA ARG A 257 12.81 -7.84 25.60
C ARG A 257 13.35 -6.82 24.59
#